data_61bf9fe078b663208e77ee343f7357c2
#
_entry.id   61bf9fe078b663208e77ee343f7357c2
#
_cell.length_a   1.000
_cell.length_b   1.000
_cell.length_c   1.000
_cell.angle_alpha   90.00
_cell.angle_beta   90.00
_cell.angle_gamma   90.00
#
_symmetry.space_group_name_H-M   'P 1'
#
loop_
_entity.id
_entity.type
_entity.pdbx_description
1 polymer ?
#
loop_
_entity_poly.entity_id
_entity_poly.type
_entity_poly.pdbx_seq_one_letter_code
_entity_poly.pdbx_strand_id
1 'polypeptide(L)'
;MPHPSWNESYASGQLPWDTGQPEPLLVEFVTSGAVTPGPTLEIGAGTGTNAIWMADRGFDVLGVDVSPLAVERAHAKMEGRALRCRFAAWDFLAAPPPDGAFQFVFDRGCFHVFDEPGERQRFAAQVAAALVPGGLWLSLIGSTEGPPREVGPPRRSAREITLAIEPALEIVELRSAKFRGHDAEAWFCLSRQRRMPAQPSTRHD
;
A
#
# COMPACT_ATOMS: atom_id res chain seq x y z
N MET A 1 -0.95 21.56 4.80
CA MET A 1 -0.38 21.47 6.16
C MET A 1 0.91 20.70 6.05
N PRO A 2 2.01 21.07 6.76
CA PRO A 2 3.18 20.22 6.77
C PRO A 2 2.75 18.86 7.30
N HIS A 3 3.15 17.77 6.60
CA HIS A 3 2.95 16.42 7.10
C HIS A 3 3.50 16.34 8.53
N PRO A 4 2.73 15.77 9.48
CA PRO A 4 3.29 15.50 10.79
C PRO A 4 4.56 14.68 10.58
N SER A 5 5.59 14.95 11.36
CA SER A 5 6.73 14.05 11.39
C SER A 5 6.20 12.67 11.83
N TRP A 6 6.08 11.74 10.88
CA TRP A 6 5.61 10.37 11.17
C TRP A 6 6.43 9.76 12.30
N ASN A 7 7.73 10.06 12.31
CA ASN A 7 8.63 9.60 13.38
C ASN A 7 8.24 10.15 14.75
N GLU A 8 7.77 11.42 14.85
CA GLU A 8 7.24 11.98 16.10
C GLU A 8 5.94 11.30 16.53
N SER A 9 5.06 10.96 15.60
CA SER A 9 3.85 10.17 15.90
C SER A 9 4.21 8.82 16.51
N TYR A 10 5.18 8.11 15.91
CA TYR A 10 5.68 6.86 16.49
C TYR A 10 6.36 7.08 17.85
N ALA A 11 7.12 8.15 18.03
CA ALA A 11 7.76 8.46 19.31
C ALA A 11 6.73 8.75 20.44
N SER A 12 5.63 9.46 20.13
CA SER A 12 4.57 9.76 21.11
C SER A 12 3.72 8.57 21.50
N GLY A 13 3.70 7.50 20.68
CA GLY A 13 2.87 6.33 20.89
C GLY A 13 1.38 6.53 20.54
N GLN A 14 0.99 7.70 20.04
CA GLN A 14 -0.38 7.95 19.59
C GLN A 14 -0.56 7.49 18.15
N LEU A 15 -0.91 6.21 17.98
CA LEU A 15 -0.99 5.53 16.68
C LEU A 15 -2.41 4.98 16.46
N PRO A 16 -3.42 5.83 16.21
CA PRO A 16 -4.81 5.37 16.07
C PRO A 16 -5.01 4.41 14.88
N TRP A 17 -4.09 4.40 13.92
CA TRP A 17 -4.10 3.47 12.78
C TRP A 17 -3.48 2.10 13.09
N ASP A 18 -2.66 1.98 14.14
CA ASP A 18 -2.00 0.72 14.51
C ASP A 18 -2.86 -0.06 15.53
N THR A 19 -3.72 -0.92 15.01
CA THR A 19 -4.64 -1.73 15.83
C THR A 19 -3.99 -3.02 16.35
N GLY A 20 -2.76 -3.33 15.93
CA GLY A 20 -2.10 -4.61 16.22
C GLY A 20 -2.76 -5.83 15.54
N GLN A 21 -3.77 -5.60 14.70
CA GLN A 21 -4.47 -6.65 13.94
C GLN A 21 -4.35 -6.37 12.44
N PRO A 22 -4.23 -7.41 11.59
CA PRO A 22 -4.19 -7.22 10.15
C PRO A 22 -5.49 -6.59 9.65
N GLU A 23 -5.38 -5.81 8.59
CA GLU A 23 -6.52 -5.14 7.97
C GLU A 23 -7.50 -6.17 7.37
N PRO A 24 -8.77 -6.20 7.78
CA PRO A 24 -9.69 -7.23 7.33
C PRO A 24 -9.98 -7.25 5.84
N LEU A 25 -9.96 -6.09 5.15
CA LEU A 25 -10.11 -6.05 3.70
C LEU A 25 -8.91 -6.69 2.99
N LEU A 26 -7.70 -6.55 3.54
CA LEU A 26 -6.53 -7.28 3.07
C LEU A 26 -6.68 -8.79 3.34
N VAL A 27 -7.13 -9.15 4.55
CA VAL A 27 -7.38 -10.55 4.93
C VAL A 27 -8.37 -11.20 3.97
N GLU A 28 -9.52 -10.56 3.73
CA GLU A 28 -10.54 -11.03 2.78
C GLU A 28 -9.95 -11.20 1.37
N PHE A 29 -9.26 -10.18 0.86
CA PHE A 29 -8.66 -10.20 -0.47
C PHE A 29 -7.65 -11.33 -0.65
N VAL A 30 -6.75 -11.52 0.30
CA VAL A 30 -5.73 -12.58 0.25
C VAL A 30 -6.36 -13.97 0.40
N THR A 31 -7.29 -14.14 1.34
CA THR A 31 -7.92 -15.45 1.59
C THR A 31 -8.91 -15.87 0.51
N SER A 32 -9.42 -14.93 -0.29
CA SER A 32 -10.25 -15.26 -1.47
C SER A 32 -9.46 -15.93 -2.60
N GLY A 33 -8.12 -15.93 -2.54
CA GLY A 33 -7.26 -16.43 -3.62
C GLY A 33 -7.09 -15.47 -4.79
N ALA A 34 -7.52 -14.20 -4.64
CA ALA A 34 -7.34 -13.17 -5.66
C ALA A 34 -5.86 -12.85 -5.92
N VAL A 35 -5.00 -13.11 -4.96
CA VAL A 35 -3.54 -13.02 -5.08
C VAL A 35 -2.89 -14.27 -4.48
N THR A 36 -1.83 -14.76 -5.12
CA THR A 36 -1.05 -15.92 -4.66
C THR A 36 0.24 -15.47 -3.95
N PRO A 37 0.74 -16.26 -2.99
CA PRO A 37 2.02 -15.98 -2.34
C PRO A 37 3.16 -15.76 -3.35
N GLY A 38 3.91 -14.68 -3.16
CA GLY A 38 5.03 -14.28 -4.00
C GLY A 38 5.68 -12.99 -3.49
N PRO A 39 6.61 -12.40 -4.26
CA PRO A 39 7.24 -11.13 -3.92
C PRO A 39 6.20 -10.03 -3.71
N THR A 40 6.20 -9.42 -2.54
CA THR A 40 5.17 -8.48 -2.09
C THR A 40 5.82 -7.26 -1.43
N LEU A 41 5.28 -6.08 -1.72
CA LEU A 41 5.67 -4.81 -1.11
C LEU A 41 4.50 -4.27 -0.28
N GLU A 42 4.75 -3.93 0.98
CA GLU A 42 3.85 -3.07 1.76
C GLU A 42 4.45 -1.67 1.91
N ILE A 43 3.72 -0.64 1.43
CA ILE A 43 4.13 0.75 1.49
C ILE A 43 3.45 1.42 2.69
N GLY A 44 4.23 2.11 3.54
CA GLY A 44 3.75 2.60 4.83
C GLY A 44 3.44 1.46 5.79
N ALA A 45 4.35 0.49 5.89
CA ALA A 45 4.14 -0.75 6.65
C ALA A 45 3.98 -0.52 8.16
N GLY A 46 4.32 0.66 8.66
CA GLY A 46 4.22 0.99 10.08
C GLY A 46 4.98 0.00 10.94
N THR A 47 4.31 -0.55 11.95
CA THR A 47 4.89 -1.56 12.84
C THR A 47 4.83 -2.99 12.27
N GLY A 48 4.57 -3.15 10.97
CA GLY A 48 4.70 -4.40 10.23
C GLY A 48 3.55 -5.40 10.38
N THR A 49 2.43 -5.01 10.98
CA THR A 49 1.35 -5.96 11.30
C THR A 49 0.79 -6.69 10.08
N ASN A 50 0.52 -6.00 8.96
CA ASN A 50 0.01 -6.62 7.74
C ASN A 50 1.11 -7.40 7.00
N ALA A 51 2.33 -6.83 6.90
CA ALA A 51 3.49 -7.50 6.28
C ALA A 51 3.77 -8.85 6.94
N ILE A 52 3.84 -8.87 8.27
CA ILE A 52 4.07 -10.10 9.05
C ILE A 52 2.91 -11.10 8.82
N TRP A 53 1.66 -10.62 8.80
CA TRP A 53 0.50 -11.48 8.56
C TRP A 53 0.53 -12.11 7.15
N MET A 54 0.95 -11.36 6.12
CA MET A 54 1.13 -11.89 4.77
C MET A 54 2.29 -12.89 4.72
N ALA A 55 3.40 -12.60 5.38
CA ALA A 55 4.56 -13.50 5.43
C ALA A 55 4.24 -14.84 6.12
N ASP A 56 3.40 -14.85 7.16
CA ASP A 56 2.87 -16.08 7.80
C ASP A 56 2.07 -16.96 6.80
N ARG A 57 1.64 -16.38 5.68
CA ARG A 57 0.90 -17.06 4.59
C ARG A 57 1.75 -17.37 3.38
N GLY A 58 3.07 -17.26 3.53
CA GLY A 58 4.03 -17.66 2.51
C GLY A 58 4.42 -16.56 1.51
N PHE A 59 3.93 -15.34 1.67
CA PHE A 59 4.40 -14.20 0.88
C PHE A 59 5.85 -13.85 1.25
N ASP A 60 6.62 -13.35 0.27
CA ASP A 60 7.94 -12.78 0.48
C ASP A 60 7.81 -11.27 0.55
N VAL A 61 7.79 -10.72 1.77
CA VAL A 61 7.34 -9.34 1.99
C VAL A 61 8.51 -8.42 2.28
N LEU A 62 8.56 -7.31 1.53
CA LEU A 62 9.31 -6.12 1.90
C LEU A 62 8.31 -5.07 2.41
N GLY A 63 8.39 -4.72 3.69
CA GLY A 63 7.68 -3.58 4.26
C GLY A 63 8.57 -2.33 4.27
N VAL A 64 8.09 -1.22 3.73
CA VAL A 64 8.81 0.06 3.78
C VAL A 64 8.00 1.10 4.52
N ASP A 65 8.67 1.93 5.32
CA ASP A 65 8.08 3.07 6.00
C ASP A 65 9.09 4.21 6.05
N VAL A 66 8.62 5.46 5.99
CA VAL A 66 9.50 6.62 6.09
C VAL A 66 10.02 6.84 7.51
N SER A 67 9.35 6.29 8.53
CA SER A 67 9.75 6.38 9.94
C SER A 67 10.72 5.27 10.34
N PRO A 68 11.97 5.59 10.69
CA PRO A 68 12.89 4.61 11.26
C PRO A 68 12.35 3.94 12.54
N LEU A 69 11.60 4.68 13.39
CA LEU A 69 10.99 4.11 14.60
C LEU A 69 9.90 3.08 14.29
N ALA A 70 9.13 3.29 13.23
CA ALA A 70 8.17 2.29 12.76
C ALA A 70 8.88 1.00 12.37
N VAL A 71 9.94 1.12 11.56
CA VAL A 71 10.76 0.01 11.09
C VAL A 71 11.43 -0.73 12.25
N GLU A 72 11.96 -0.03 13.23
CA GLU A 72 12.53 -0.64 14.46
C GLU A 72 11.49 -1.50 15.18
N ARG A 73 10.26 -0.98 15.36
CA ARG A 73 9.16 -1.74 15.98
C ARG A 73 8.72 -2.93 15.15
N ALA A 74 8.74 -2.81 13.82
CA ALA A 74 8.45 -3.92 12.93
C ALA A 74 9.51 -5.03 13.06
N HIS A 75 10.79 -4.66 13.13
CA HIS A 75 11.87 -5.61 13.38
C HIS A 75 11.71 -6.32 14.74
N ALA A 76 11.39 -5.59 15.81
CA ALA A 76 11.15 -6.16 17.13
C ALA A 76 10.04 -7.22 17.12
N LYS A 77 8.96 -7.01 16.33
CA LYS A 77 7.89 -8.02 16.15
C LYS A 77 8.33 -9.26 15.37
N MET A 78 9.45 -9.18 14.64
CA MET A 78 10.00 -10.29 13.87
C MET A 78 11.00 -11.15 14.66
N GLU A 79 11.44 -10.70 15.84
CA GLU A 79 12.40 -11.44 16.65
C GLU A 79 11.92 -12.87 16.92
N GLY A 80 12.82 -13.84 16.68
CA GLY A 80 12.52 -15.26 16.85
C GLY A 80 11.60 -15.88 15.79
N ARG A 81 11.18 -15.15 14.76
CA ARG A 81 10.31 -15.65 13.69
C ARG A 81 11.09 -15.93 12.41
N ALA A 82 10.97 -17.12 11.86
CA ALA A 82 11.62 -17.53 10.60
C ALA A 82 10.69 -17.27 9.40
N LEU A 83 10.36 -16.00 9.14
CA LEU A 83 9.49 -15.57 8.05
C LEU A 83 10.29 -14.85 6.95
N ARG A 84 9.83 -14.96 5.71
CA ARG A 84 10.33 -14.14 4.60
C ARG A 84 9.69 -12.77 4.66
N CYS A 85 10.12 -11.95 5.62
CA CYS A 85 9.64 -10.60 5.84
C CYS A 85 10.81 -9.71 6.22
N ARG A 86 10.98 -8.63 5.49
CA ARG A 86 12.04 -7.65 5.70
C ARG A 86 11.43 -6.27 5.83
N PHE A 87 12.06 -5.39 6.60
CA PHE A 87 11.63 -4.01 6.74
C PHE A 87 12.78 -3.06 6.43
N ALA A 88 12.47 -1.91 5.82
CA ALA A 88 13.43 -0.85 5.52
C ALA A 88 12.83 0.54 5.74
N ALA A 89 13.63 1.45 6.31
CA ALA A 89 13.29 2.86 6.32
C ALA A 89 13.50 3.42 4.91
N TRP A 90 12.41 3.83 4.24
CA TRP A 90 12.44 4.23 2.85
C TRP A 90 11.37 5.27 2.52
N ASP A 91 11.78 6.36 1.89
CA ASP A 91 10.84 7.32 1.29
C ASP A 91 10.40 6.83 -0.09
N PHE A 92 9.26 6.16 -0.12
CA PHE A 92 8.70 5.62 -1.37
C PHE A 92 8.35 6.70 -2.40
N LEU A 93 8.08 7.93 -1.97
CA LEU A 93 7.80 9.03 -2.90
C LEU A 93 9.08 9.53 -3.60
N ALA A 94 10.24 9.40 -2.96
CA ALA A 94 11.51 9.79 -3.54
C ALA A 94 11.98 8.81 -4.63
N ALA A 95 11.87 7.49 -4.36
CA ALA A 95 12.23 6.44 -5.29
C ALA A 95 11.51 5.12 -4.98
N PRO A 96 11.22 4.26 -5.98
CA PRO A 96 10.79 2.89 -5.72
C PRO A 96 11.91 2.12 -5.01
N PRO A 97 11.60 1.11 -4.18
CA PRO A 97 12.62 0.30 -3.54
C PRO A 97 13.45 -0.47 -4.59
N PRO A 98 14.76 -0.70 -4.31
CA PRO A 98 15.69 -1.27 -5.29
C PRO A 98 15.37 -2.70 -5.74
N ASP A 99 14.67 -3.46 -4.92
CA ASP A 99 14.32 -4.88 -5.18
C ASP A 99 13.06 -5.03 -6.06
N GLY A 100 12.70 -3.99 -6.83
CA GLY A 100 11.45 -3.94 -7.59
C GLY A 100 11.30 -5.09 -8.59
N ALA A 101 10.28 -5.90 -8.39
CA ALA A 101 9.63 -6.86 -9.27
C ALA A 101 8.55 -7.57 -8.45
N PHE A 102 7.65 -6.78 -7.85
CA PHE A 102 6.62 -7.31 -6.95
C PHE A 102 5.41 -7.79 -7.73
N GLN A 103 4.84 -8.92 -7.32
CA GLN A 103 3.58 -9.44 -7.84
C GLN A 103 2.38 -8.76 -7.18
N PHE A 104 2.57 -8.34 -5.94
CA PHE A 104 1.55 -7.67 -5.15
C PHE A 104 2.13 -6.48 -4.40
N VAL A 105 1.43 -5.36 -4.44
CA VAL A 105 1.71 -4.16 -3.64
C VAL A 105 0.48 -3.86 -2.80
N PHE A 106 0.70 -3.53 -1.53
CA PHE A 106 -0.34 -3.14 -0.60
C PHE A 106 0.01 -1.84 0.09
N ASP A 107 -0.96 -0.96 0.27
CA ASP A 107 -0.89 0.14 1.22
C ASP A 107 -2.25 0.35 1.91
N ARG A 108 -2.16 0.72 3.19
CA ARG A 108 -3.32 1.10 3.98
C ARG A 108 -3.13 2.53 4.48
N GLY A 109 -3.71 3.48 3.76
CA GLY A 109 -3.67 4.87 4.16
C GLY A 109 -2.35 5.59 3.89
N CYS A 110 -1.46 5.04 3.07
CA CYS A 110 -0.25 5.74 2.66
C CYS A 110 -0.53 6.67 1.48
N PHE A 111 -1.17 6.18 0.41
CA PHE A 111 -1.51 6.98 -0.76
C PHE A 111 -2.31 8.24 -0.44
N HIS A 112 -3.23 8.19 0.51
CA HIS A 112 -4.14 9.30 0.78
C HIS A 112 -3.53 10.45 1.57
N VAL A 113 -2.33 10.28 2.16
CA VAL A 113 -1.68 11.33 2.95
C VAL A 113 -1.11 12.46 2.09
N PHE A 114 -0.88 12.22 0.82
CA PHE A 114 -0.33 13.20 -0.11
C PHE A 114 -1.42 14.15 -0.59
N ASP A 115 -1.33 15.43 -0.21
CA ASP A 115 -2.34 16.44 -0.55
C ASP A 115 -2.21 16.92 -2.00
N GLU A 116 -0.98 16.98 -2.51
CA GLU A 116 -0.72 17.47 -3.87
C GLU A 116 -1.05 16.41 -4.93
N PRO A 117 -1.83 16.75 -5.96
CA PRO A 117 -2.17 15.80 -7.04
C PRO A 117 -0.94 15.19 -7.71
N GLY A 118 0.13 15.97 -7.90
CA GLY A 118 1.38 15.51 -8.51
C GLY A 118 2.12 14.48 -7.66
N GLU A 119 2.02 14.56 -6.33
CA GLU A 119 2.60 13.55 -5.44
C GLU A 119 1.85 12.22 -5.54
N ARG A 120 0.51 12.25 -5.59
CA ARG A 120 -0.30 11.05 -5.78
C ARG A 120 -0.05 10.39 -7.14
N GLN A 121 0.13 11.17 -8.20
CA GLN A 121 0.50 10.66 -9.52
C GLN A 121 1.89 10.02 -9.50
N ARG A 122 2.86 10.66 -8.83
CA ARG A 122 4.21 10.11 -8.66
C ARG A 122 4.17 8.81 -7.86
N PHE A 123 3.40 8.75 -6.78
CA PHE A 123 3.21 7.54 -5.99
C PHE A 123 2.69 6.39 -6.87
N ALA A 124 1.63 6.62 -7.65
CA ALA A 124 1.08 5.61 -8.55
C ALA A 124 2.07 5.18 -9.65
N ALA A 125 2.86 6.11 -10.20
CA ALA A 125 3.90 5.79 -11.16
C ALA A 125 5.03 4.94 -10.54
N GLN A 126 5.40 5.21 -9.30
CA GLN A 126 6.38 4.41 -8.54
C GLN A 126 5.86 2.99 -8.26
N VAL A 127 4.56 2.86 -7.90
CA VAL A 127 3.92 1.55 -7.75
C VAL A 127 3.94 0.78 -9.07
N ALA A 128 3.61 1.45 -10.18
CA ALA A 128 3.65 0.84 -11.51
C ALA A 128 5.06 0.35 -11.87
N ALA A 129 6.10 1.12 -11.52
CA ALA A 129 7.50 0.75 -11.77
C ALA A 129 7.97 -0.41 -10.87
N ALA A 130 7.40 -0.54 -9.66
CA ALA A 130 7.73 -1.62 -8.72
C ALA A 130 7.04 -2.95 -9.06
N LEU A 131 5.93 -2.92 -9.80
CA LEU A 131 5.14 -4.09 -10.15
C LEU A 131 5.67 -4.82 -11.39
N VAL A 132 5.61 -6.15 -11.37
CA VAL A 132 5.75 -6.95 -12.59
C VAL A 132 4.55 -6.74 -13.52
N PRO A 133 4.68 -6.99 -14.84
CA PRO A 133 3.55 -6.92 -15.77
C PRO A 133 2.37 -7.81 -15.32
N GLY A 134 1.20 -7.20 -15.10
CA GLY A 134 0.01 -7.86 -14.57
C GLY A 134 -0.03 -7.97 -13.04
N GLY A 135 1.00 -7.49 -12.34
CA GLY A 135 1.01 -7.40 -10.88
C GLY A 135 -0.08 -6.47 -10.35
N LEU A 136 -0.50 -6.70 -9.11
CA LEU A 136 -1.65 -6.04 -8.48
C LEU A 136 -1.22 -5.06 -7.39
N TRP A 137 -1.92 -3.96 -7.30
CA TRP A 137 -1.84 -3.01 -6.19
C TRP A 137 -3.21 -2.86 -5.52
N LEU A 138 -3.29 -3.21 -4.25
CA LEU A 138 -4.44 -2.91 -3.39
C LEU A 138 -4.11 -1.71 -2.51
N SER A 139 -4.87 -0.63 -2.66
CA SER A 139 -4.79 0.56 -1.82
C SER A 139 -6.10 0.76 -1.06
N LEU A 140 -6.01 0.96 0.25
CA LEU A 140 -7.14 1.33 1.09
C LEU A 140 -7.04 2.81 1.43
N ILE A 141 -7.97 3.60 0.91
CA ILE A 141 -7.89 5.05 0.83
C ILE A 141 -9.06 5.66 1.61
N GLY A 142 -8.82 6.67 2.45
CA GLY A 142 -9.91 7.41 3.10
C GLY A 142 -10.84 8.08 2.09
N SER A 143 -12.15 7.89 2.25
CA SER A 143 -13.17 8.35 1.31
C SER A 143 -13.77 9.70 1.70
N THR A 144 -14.04 10.55 0.70
CA THR A 144 -14.84 11.77 0.87
C THR A 144 -16.32 11.49 1.04
N GLU A 145 -16.76 10.26 0.75
CA GLU A 145 -18.14 9.86 0.96
C GLU A 145 -18.51 9.81 2.45
N GLY A 146 -19.78 9.95 2.77
CA GLY A 146 -20.26 9.99 4.13
C GLY A 146 -20.17 11.39 4.77
N PRO A 147 -20.57 11.52 6.05
CA PRO A 147 -20.68 12.79 6.73
C PRO A 147 -19.32 13.50 6.87
N PRO A 148 -19.31 14.85 6.90
CA PRO A 148 -18.11 15.62 7.22
C PRO A 148 -17.56 15.19 8.59
N ARG A 149 -16.23 15.20 8.71
CA ARG A 149 -15.54 14.95 9.98
C ARG A 149 -14.29 15.84 10.08
N GLU A 150 -13.97 16.26 11.27
CA GLU A 150 -12.78 17.09 11.56
C GLU A 150 -11.55 16.24 11.86
N VAL A 151 -11.74 15.02 12.36
CA VAL A 151 -10.66 14.13 12.80
C VAL A 151 -10.73 12.82 12.02
N GLY A 152 -9.59 12.25 11.72
CA GLY A 152 -9.45 10.96 11.04
C GLY A 152 -8.49 11.01 9.86
N PRO A 153 -8.36 9.91 9.10
CA PRO A 153 -7.44 9.85 7.96
C PRO A 153 -7.82 10.88 6.88
N PRO A 154 -6.86 11.41 6.11
CA PRO A 154 -7.12 12.19 4.91
C PRO A 154 -8.12 11.51 3.99
N ARG A 155 -8.88 12.31 3.25
CA ARG A 155 -10.00 11.82 2.42
C ARG A 155 -9.76 12.17 0.97
N ARG A 156 -10.06 11.22 0.07
CA ARG A 156 -9.97 11.41 -1.38
C ARG A 156 -11.28 11.03 -2.04
N SER A 157 -11.66 11.78 -3.04
CA SER A 157 -12.78 11.44 -3.91
C SER A 157 -12.38 10.38 -4.93
N ALA A 158 -13.36 9.65 -5.48
CA ALA A 158 -13.11 8.70 -6.58
C ALA A 158 -12.44 9.38 -7.78
N ARG A 159 -12.78 10.65 -8.05
CA ARG A 159 -12.15 11.44 -9.10
C ARG A 159 -10.66 11.66 -8.86
N GLU A 160 -10.25 12.07 -7.65
CA GLU A 160 -8.83 12.29 -7.31
C GLU A 160 -8.04 11.00 -7.43
N ILE A 161 -8.62 9.88 -6.99
CA ILE A 161 -8.01 8.56 -7.11
C ILE A 161 -7.80 8.18 -8.58
N THR A 162 -8.85 8.30 -9.39
CA THR A 162 -8.80 7.96 -10.81
C THR A 162 -7.77 8.82 -11.57
N LEU A 163 -7.77 10.13 -11.36
CA LEU A 163 -6.82 11.04 -12.00
C LEU A 163 -5.36 10.78 -11.61
N ALA A 164 -5.13 10.23 -10.42
CA ALA A 164 -3.79 9.91 -9.96
C ALA A 164 -3.30 8.53 -10.47
N ILE A 165 -4.18 7.53 -10.49
CA ILE A 165 -3.79 6.13 -10.72
C ILE A 165 -3.88 5.73 -12.20
N GLU A 166 -4.96 6.11 -12.90
CA GLU A 166 -5.23 5.67 -14.27
C GLU A 166 -4.10 5.98 -15.27
N PRO A 167 -3.37 7.11 -15.19
CA PRO A 167 -2.26 7.36 -16.10
C PRO A 167 -1.17 6.30 -16.07
N ALA A 168 -0.93 5.66 -14.91
CA ALA A 168 0.14 4.68 -14.72
C ALA A 168 -0.35 3.23 -14.70
N LEU A 169 -1.55 2.98 -14.18
CA LEU A 169 -2.09 1.64 -13.91
C LEU A 169 -3.52 1.51 -14.46
N GLU A 170 -3.97 0.28 -14.65
CA GLU A 170 -5.37 -0.04 -14.90
C GLU A 170 -6.10 -0.15 -13.56
N ILE A 171 -7.16 0.63 -13.35
CA ILE A 171 -8.05 0.45 -12.20
C ILE A 171 -8.98 -0.72 -12.51
N VAL A 172 -8.84 -1.81 -11.76
CA VAL A 172 -9.65 -3.03 -11.90
C VAL A 172 -10.95 -2.92 -11.11
N GLU A 173 -10.86 -2.34 -9.91
CA GLU A 173 -12.01 -2.15 -9.02
C GLU A 173 -11.81 -0.90 -8.17
N LEU A 174 -12.85 -0.08 -8.07
CA LEU A 174 -12.94 1.01 -7.11
C LEU A 174 -14.32 0.94 -6.46
N ARG A 175 -14.38 0.58 -5.19
CA ARG A 175 -15.63 0.44 -4.45
C ARG A 175 -15.58 1.07 -3.07
N SER A 176 -16.74 1.44 -2.55
CA SER A 176 -16.88 1.87 -1.16
C SER A 176 -16.52 0.75 -0.19
N ALA A 177 -15.87 1.13 0.88
CA ALA A 177 -15.45 0.25 1.97
C ALA A 177 -15.44 1.03 3.29
N LYS A 178 -15.05 0.39 4.38
CA LYS A 178 -14.81 1.03 5.67
C LYS A 178 -13.51 0.55 6.27
N PHE A 179 -12.76 1.46 6.86
CA PHE A 179 -11.66 1.08 7.74
C PHE A 179 -12.21 0.43 9.00
N ARG A 180 -11.75 -0.75 9.33
CA ARG A 180 -12.14 -1.39 10.57
C ARG A 180 -11.53 -0.67 11.78
N GLY A 181 -12.35 -0.51 12.83
CA GLY A 181 -11.94 0.11 14.09
C GLY A 181 -12.22 1.61 14.20
N HIS A 182 -12.63 2.27 13.11
CA HIS A 182 -12.89 3.71 13.10
C HIS A 182 -14.22 4.11 12.45
N ASP A 183 -15.02 3.19 11.92
CA ASP A 183 -16.22 3.45 11.10
C ASP A 183 -16.01 4.51 10.00
N ALA A 184 -14.75 4.75 9.64
CA ALA A 184 -14.40 5.73 8.65
C ALA A 184 -14.62 5.18 7.25
N GLU A 185 -15.37 5.91 6.44
CA GLU A 185 -15.55 5.57 5.03
C GLU A 185 -14.23 5.53 4.30
N ALA A 186 -14.07 4.52 3.47
CA ALA A 186 -12.87 4.24 2.70
C ALA A 186 -13.21 3.83 1.27
N TRP A 187 -12.21 3.86 0.41
CA TRP A 187 -12.20 3.20 -0.89
C TRP A 187 -11.33 1.96 -0.82
N PHE A 188 -11.84 0.86 -1.34
CA PHE A 188 -11.06 -0.28 -1.78
C PHE A 188 -10.71 -0.04 -3.25
N CYS A 189 -9.44 0.18 -3.54
CA CYS A 189 -8.95 0.41 -4.88
C CYS A 189 -7.98 -0.69 -5.28
N LEU A 190 -8.38 -1.53 -6.22
CA LEU A 190 -7.52 -2.54 -6.83
C LEU A 190 -7.07 -2.07 -8.20
N SER A 191 -5.77 -2.00 -8.41
CA SER A 191 -5.17 -1.61 -9.67
C SER A 191 -4.22 -2.69 -10.18
N ARG A 192 -3.91 -2.67 -11.47
CA ARG A 192 -3.05 -3.66 -12.12
C ARG A 192 -2.02 -2.97 -13.03
N GLN A 193 -0.77 -3.46 -12.99
CA GLN A 193 0.23 -3.08 -13.98
C GLN A 193 -0.20 -3.54 -15.36
N ARG A 194 -0.25 -2.61 -16.34
CA ARG A 194 -0.65 -2.92 -17.70
C ARG A 194 0.31 -3.94 -18.31
N ARG A 195 -0.21 -4.96 -18.95
CA ARG A 195 0.57 -5.88 -19.76
C ARG A 195 0.95 -5.16 -21.05
N MET A 196 2.22 -5.08 -21.36
CA MET A 196 2.64 -4.66 -22.71
C MET A 196 2.03 -5.62 -23.73
N PRO A 197 1.41 -5.13 -24.82
CA PRO A 197 1.01 -6.01 -25.91
C PRO A 197 2.25 -6.77 -26.41
N ALA A 198 2.09 -8.08 -26.62
CA ALA A 198 3.16 -8.89 -27.21
C ALA A 198 3.59 -8.23 -28.53
N GLN A 199 4.87 -7.91 -28.66
CA GLN A 199 5.41 -7.42 -29.95
C GLN A 199 5.12 -8.51 -31.00
N PRO A 200 4.54 -8.16 -32.16
CA PRO A 200 4.39 -9.11 -33.23
C PRO A 200 5.76 -9.68 -33.57
N SER A 201 5.90 -11.00 -33.52
CA SER A 201 7.13 -11.67 -33.94
C SER A 201 7.39 -11.27 -35.39
N THR A 202 8.43 -10.49 -35.63
CA THR A 202 8.97 -10.30 -36.99
C THR A 202 9.50 -11.64 -37.42
N ARG A 203 8.68 -12.39 -38.18
CA ARG A 203 9.19 -13.51 -38.95
C ARG A 203 10.07 -12.88 -40.01
N HIS A 204 11.35 -13.10 -39.92
CA HIS A 204 12.24 -12.96 -41.06
C HIS A 204 12.01 -14.20 -41.94
N ASP A 205 11.34 -13.98 -43.06
CA ASP A 205 11.33 -14.93 -44.20
C ASP A 205 12.71 -14.88 -44.88
#